data_4854e8ae04e0506bd3554f8ee3579bd9
#
_entry.id   4854e8ae04e0506bd3554f8ee3579bd9
#
_cell.length_a   1.000
_cell.length_b   1.000
_cell.length_c   1.000
_cell.angle_alpha   90.00
_cell.angle_beta   90.00
_cell.angle_gamma   90.00
#
_symmetry.space_group_name_H-M   'P 1'
#
loop_
_entity.id
_entity.type
_entity.pdbx_description
1 polymer ?
#
loop_
_entity_poly.entity_id
_entity_poly.type
_entity_poly.pdbx_seq_one_letter_code
_entity_poly.pdbx_strand_id
1 'polypeptide(L)'
;LDLVLMNKASETLLRHTDFQCFSKANTDVRTYICHLTEAYWRQQGALLIFRITADRFLRNMVRAIVGTLLEVGSGKMTLEGFEQVLLSKNRSQAGYSVPGHALFLEEVLYSD
;
A
#
# COMPACT_ATOMS: atom_id res chain seq x y z
N LEU A 1 10.94 -12.38 4.95
CA LEU A 1 10.20 -11.12 5.09
C LEU A 1 9.85 -10.86 6.56
N ASP A 2 10.01 -9.64 6.98
CA ASP A 2 9.67 -9.23 8.34
C ASP A 2 8.22 -8.74 8.40
N LEU A 3 7.32 -9.65 8.79
CA LEU A 3 5.88 -9.36 8.82
C LEU A 3 5.53 -8.30 9.85
N VAL A 4 6.27 -8.24 10.98
CA VAL A 4 6.03 -7.24 12.02
C VAL A 4 6.30 -5.83 11.47
N LEU A 5 7.42 -5.65 10.76
CA LEU A 5 7.73 -4.35 10.14
C LEU A 5 6.74 -4.01 9.04
N MET A 6 6.31 -5.00 8.24
CA MET A 6 5.32 -4.77 7.20
C MET A 6 4.00 -4.29 7.78
N ASN A 7 3.59 -4.85 8.92
CA ASN A 7 2.36 -4.42 9.58
C ASN A 7 2.50 -3.05 10.22
N LYS A 8 3.66 -2.71 10.76
CA LYS A 8 3.90 -1.36 11.29
C LYS A 8 3.83 -0.32 10.17
N ALA A 9 4.43 -0.62 9.03
CA ALA A 9 4.35 0.27 7.86
C ALA A 9 2.90 0.37 7.36
N SER A 10 2.16 -0.73 7.37
CA SER A 10 0.75 -0.73 6.95
C SER A 10 -0.11 0.15 7.85
N GLU A 11 0.16 0.16 9.16
CA GLU A 11 -0.54 1.06 10.08
C GLU A 11 -0.30 2.52 9.73
N THR A 12 0.87 2.86 9.22
CA THR A 12 1.18 4.21 8.77
C THR A 12 0.22 4.67 7.68
N LEU A 13 -0.22 3.76 6.81
CA LEU A 13 -1.18 4.10 5.75
C LEU A 13 -2.48 4.67 6.32
N LEU A 14 -2.90 4.22 7.49
CA LEU A 14 -4.16 4.64 8.09
C LEU A 14 -4.13 6.08 8.59
N ARG A 15 -2.94 6.67 8.72
CA ARG A 15 -2.76 8.06 9.16
C ARG A 15 -2.67 9.04 8.00
N HIS A 16 -2.80 8.56 6.76
CA HIS A 16 -2.71 9.39 5.56
C HIS A 16 -3.98 9.28 4.75
N THR A 17 -4.22 10.27 3.92
CA THR A 17 -5.37 10.28 3.00
C THR A 17 -4.96 10.56 1.56
N ASP A 18 -3.80 11.16 1.33
CA ASP A 18 -3.30 11.42 -0.02
C ASP A 18 -2.37 10.28 -0.45
N PHE A 19 -2.79 9.53 -1.46
CA PHE A 19 -2.07 8.36 -1.93
C PHE A 19 -1.52 8.53 -3.35
N GLN A 20 -1.21 9.76 -3.74
CA GLN A 20 -0.65 10.05 -5.06
C GLN A 20 0.61 9.23 -5.35
N CYS A 21 1.44 8.99 -4.33
CA CYS A 21 2.67 8.21 -4.48
C CYS A 21 2.42 6.76 -4.92
N PHE A 22 1.21 6.25 -4.75
CA PHE A 22 0.83 4.90 -5.15
C PHE A 22 -0.09 4.87 -6.37
N SER A 23 -0.37 6.02 -6.97
CA SER A 23 -1.25 6.10 -8.13
C SER A 23 -0.44 6.00 -9.42
N LYS A 24 -1.01 5.30 -10.42
CA LYS A 24 -0.38 5.23 -11.73
C LYS A 24 -0.30 6.64 -12.34
N ALA A 25 0.87 6.98 -12.88
CA ALA A 25 1.08 8.27 -13.52
C ALA A 25 0.18 8.43 -14.75
N ASN A 26 -0.15 9.69 -15.07
CA ASN A 26 -0.93 10.06 -16.25
C ASN A 26 -2.35 9.49 -16.29
N THR A 27 -2.91 9.20 -15.12
CA THR A 27 -4.33 8.83 -15.03
C THR A 27 -5.17 10.09 -14.85
N ASP A 28 -6.39 10.06 -15.38
CA ASP A 28 -7.33 11.16 -15.27
C ASP A 28 -8.08 11.05 -13.93
N VAL A 29 -7.48 11.61 -12.87
CA VAL A 29 -8.09 11.63 -11.55
C VAL A 29 -8.23 13.05 -11.05
N ARG A 30 -9.32 13.34 -10.35
CA ARG A 30 -9.59 14.66 -9.78
C ARG A 30 -8.93 14.84 -8.43
N THR A 31 -8.77 13.74 -7.67
CA THR A 31 -8.20 13.78 -6.35
C THR A 31 -7.53 12.44 -6.05
N TYR A 32 -6.49 12.48 -5.23
CA TYR A 32 -5.77 11.29 -4.78
C TYR A 32 -6.19 10.90 -3.36
N ILE A 33 -7.29 11.47 -2.86
CA ILE A 33 -7.74 11.23 -1.49
C ILE A 33 -8.51 9.92 -1.41
N CYS A 34 -8.08 9.05 -0.50
CA CYS A 34 -8.74 7.80 -0.16
C CYS A 34 -8.79 7.70 1.36
N HIS A 35 -9.85 7.09 1.89
CA HIS A 35 -9.98 6.90 3.33
C HIS A 35 -9.86 5.41 3.63
N LEU A 36 -8.74 5.03 4.22
CA LEU A 36 -8.45 3.65 4.59
C LEU A 36 -8.86 3.40 6.04
N THR A 37 -9.50 2.27 6.28
CA THR A 37 -9.89 1.86 7.64
C THR A 37 -9.15 0.63 8.11
N GLU A 38 -8.63 -0.18 7.18
CA GLU A 38 -7.84 -1.36 7.50
C GLU A 38 -6.69 -1.50 6.52
N ALA A 39 -5.54 -1.91 7.01
CA ALA A 39 -4.41 -2.32 6.17
C ALA A 39 -3.51 -3.21 7.02
N TYR A 40 -3.48 -4.50 6.73
CA TYR A 40 -2.64 -5.42 7.49
C TYR A 40 -2.36 -6.70 6.72
N TRP A 41 -1.28 -7.36 7.13
CA TRP A 41 -0.84 -8.63 6.60
C TRP A 41 -1.14 -9.73 7.60
N ARG A 42 -1.52 -10.90 7.09
CA ARG A 42 -1.59 -12.11 7.89
C ARG A 42 -1.00 -13.26 7.12
N GLN A 43 -0.52 -14.25 7.84
CA GLN A 43 0.00 -15.47 7.25
C GLN A 43 -0.98 -16.60 7.51
N GLN A 44 -1.30 -17.34 6.45
CA GLN A 44 -2.19 -18.49 6.52
C GLN A 44 -1.48 -19.64 5.82
N GLY A 45 -0.86 -20.55 6.60
CA GLY A 45 0.01 -21.57 6.04
C GLY A 45 1.20 -20.93 5.33
N ALA A 46 1.42 -21.28 4.07
CA ALA A 46 2.49 -20.71 3.26
C ALA A 46 2.07 -19.40 2.57
N LEU A 47 0.83 -18.94 2.76
CA LEU A 47 0.31 -17.78 2.08
C LEU A 47 0.45 -16.52 2.91
N LEU A 48 0.86 -15.43 2.27
CA LEU A 48 0.79 -14.09 2.83
C LEU A 48 -0.40 -13.38 2.20
N ILE A 49 -1.30 -12.90 3.04
CA ILE A 49 -2.52 -12.24 2.60
C ILE A 49 -2.50 -10.80 3.11
N PHE A 50 -2.66 -9.84 2.19
CA PHE A 50 -2.79 -8.44 2.53
C PHE A 50 -4.26 -8.04 2.43
N ARG A 51 -4.80 -7.51 3.53
CA ARG A 51 -6.16 -7.00 3.56
C ARG A 51 -6.13 -5.48 3.65
N ILE A 52 -6.85 -4.82 2.76
CA ILE A 52 -6.95 -3.37 2.73
C ILE A 52 -8.41 -2.98 2.48
N THR A 53 -8.91 -2.05 3.29
CA THR A 53 -10.28 -1.56 3.22
C THR A 53 -10.27 -0.05 3.06
N ALA A 54 -10.99 0.44 2.05
CA ALA A 54 -11.04 1.87 1.76
C ALA A 54 -12.38 2.24 1.09
N ASP A 55 -12.68 3.54 1.09
CA ASP A 55 -13.84 4.08 0.37
C ASP A 55 -13.62 4.06 -1.15
N ARG A 56 -12.36 4.12 -1.59
CA ARG A 56 -11.99 4.00 -3.01
C ARG A 56 -10.53 3.61 -3.11
N PHE A 57 -10.15 3.09 -4.27
CA PHE A 57 -8.77 2.82 -4.61
C PHE A 57 -8.41 3.54 -5.91
N LEU A 58 -7.21 4.13 -5.93
CA LEU A 58 -6.66 4.71 -7.15
C LEU A 58 -6.17 3.58 -8.06
N ARG A 59 -6.04 3.90 -9.35
CA ARG A 59 -5.55 2.91 -10.32
C ARG A 59 -4.15 2.43 -9.93
N ASN A 60 -3.96 1.12 -9.86
CA ASN A 60 -2.70 0.46 -9.52
C ASN A 60 -2.24 0.67 -8.06
N MET A 61 -3.07 1.29 -7.23
CA MET A 61 -2.70 1.71 -5.88
C MET A 61 -2.29 0.54 -4.99
N VAL A 62 -3.13 -0.50 -4.92
CA VAL A 62 -2.86 -1.62 -4.01
C VAL A 62 -1.60 -2.37 -4.42
N ARG A 63 -1.41 -2.55 -5.73
CA ARG A 63 -0.21 -3.22 -6.24
C ARG A 63 1.07 -2.44 -5.93
N ALA A 64 1.02 -1.11 -5.98
CA ALA A 64 2.16 -0.25 -5.63
C ALA A 64 2.41 -0.25 -4.12
N ILE A 65 1.34 -0.24 -3.32
CA ILE A 65 1.46 -0.33 -1.86
C ILE A 65 2.15 -1.65 -1.48
N VAL A 66 1.69 -2.77 -2.03
CA VAL A 66 2.25 -4.07 -1.72
C VAL A 66 3.72 -4.16 -2.12
N GLY A 67 4.07 -3.69 -3.32
CA GLY A 67 5.47 -3.69 -3.75
C GLY A 67 6.37 -2.90 -2.81
N THR A 68 5.89 -1.75 -2.33
CA THR A 68 6.64 -0.92 -1.39
C THR A 68 6.73 -1.59 -0.01
N LEU A 69 5.64 -2.21 0.47
CA LEU A 69 5.66 -2.94 1.74
C LEU A 69 6.59 -4.15 1.70
N LEU A 70 6.72 -4.81 0.54
CA LEU A 70 7.69 -5.89 0.38
C LEU A 70 9.13 -5.39 0.52
N GLU A 71 9.41 -4.16 0.09
CA GLU A 71 10.72 -3.55 0.31
C GLU A 71 10.98 -3.31 1.80
N VAL A 72 9.96 -2.92 2.55
CA VAL A 72 10.07 -2.80 4.01
C VAL A 72 10.35 -4.18 4.63
N GLY A 73 9.59 -5.19 4.24
CA GLY A 73 9.73 -6.53 4.78
C GLY A 73 11.08 -7.19 4.46
N SER A 74 11.70 -6.84 3.35
CA SER A 74 12.98 -7.38 2.93
C SER A 74 14.18 -6.55 3.43
N GLY A 75 13.93 -5.47 4.15
CA GLY A 75 14.99 -4.63 4.69
C GLY A 75 15.54 -3.60 3.73
N LYS A 76 14.96 -3.46 2.55
CA LYS A 76 15.42 -2.47 1.56
C LYS A 76 14.91 -1.07 1.86
N MET A 77 13.88 -0.95 2.67
CA MET A 77 13.27 0.33 3.04
C MET A 77 12.98 0.31 4.55
N THR A 78 13.28 1.42 5.24
CA THR A 78 12.98 1.56 6.65
C THR A 78 11.53 2.02 6.85
N LEU A 79 11.05 1.97 8.10
CA LEU A 79 9.73 2.53 8.44
C LEU A 79 9.70 4.04 8.15
N GLU A 80 10.79 4.75 8.49
CA GLU A 80 10.90 6.18 8.19
C GLU A 80 10.91 6.43 6.69
N GLY A 81 11.57 5.56 5.93
CA GLY A 81 11.59 5.65 4.47
C GLY A 81 10.20 5.48 3.88
N PHE A 82 9.42 4.57 4.42
CA PHE A 82 8.03 4.36 3.98
C PHE A 82 7.18 5.61 4.22
N GLU A 83 7.32 6.22 5.41
CA GLU A 83 6.63 7.47 5.74
C GLU A 83 7.04 8.59 4.77
N GLN A 84 8.33 8.68 4.44
CA GLN A 84 8.80 9.70 3.49
C GLN A 84 8.22 9.49 2.09
N VAL A 85 8.02 8.25 1.67
CA VAL A 85 7.36 7.95 0.40
C VAL A 85 5.95 8.55 0.37
N LEU A 86 5.17 8.34 1.44
CA LEU A 86 3.83 8.90 1.56
C LEU A 86 3.85 10.43 1.52
N LEU A 87 4.78 11.04 2.25
CA LEU A 87 4.90 12.49 2.31
C LEU A 87 5.37 13.09 0.99
N SER A 88 6.13 12.35 0.19
CA SER A 88 6.68 12.84 -1.07
C SER A 88 5.60 13.08 -2.12
N LYS A 89 4.49 12.34 -2.06
CA LYS A 89 3.43 12.34 -3.07
C LYS A 89 3.96 12.05 -4.48
N ASN A 90 5.07 11.32 -4.55
CA ASN A 90 5.78 11.07 -5.81
C ASN A 90 5.87 9.57 -6.06
N ARG A 91 5.28 9.12 -7.18
CA ARG A 91 5.25 7.70 -7.55
C ARG A 91 6.66 7.10 -7.69
N SER A 92 7.64 7.90 -8.12
CA SER A 92 9.00 7.42 -8.30
C SER A 92 9.71 7.07 -6.99
N GLN A 93 9.22 7.56 -5.86
CA GLN A 93 9.77 7.25 -4.54
C GLN A 93 9.24 5.93 -3.99
N ALA A 94 8.10 5.45 -4.50
CA ALA A 94 7.53 4.18 -4.07
C ALA A 94 8.20 3.01 -4.78
N GLY A 95 7.99 1.80 -4.27
CA GLY A 95 8.47 0.59 -4.90
C GLY A 95 7.71 0.27 -6.19
N TYR A 96 8.17 -0.73 -6.90
CA TYR A 96 7.49 -1.17 -8.12
C TYR A 96 6.14 -1.81 -7.78
N SER A 97 5.22 -1.79 -8.75
CA SER A 97 3.93 -2.44 -8.59
C SER A 97 4.06 -3.94 -8.82
N VAL A 98 3.59 -4.75 -7.86
CA VAL A 98 3.61 -6.19 -8.05
C VAL A 98 2.52 -6.61 -9.03
N PRO A 99 2.75 -7.68 -9.83
CA PRO A 99 1.70 -8.19 -10.70
C PRO A 99 0.53 -8.72 -9.89
N GLY A 100 -0.70 -8.45 -10.34
CA GLY A 100 -1.90 -8.87 -9.61
C GLY A 100 -1.98 -10.38 -9.38
N HIS A 101 -1.47 -11.19 -10.33
CA HIS A 101 -1.50 -12.65 -10.20
C HIS A 101 -0.50 -13.20 -9.18
N ALA A 102 0.43 -12.37 -8.69
CA ALA A 102 1.48 -12.80 -7.76
C ALA A 102 1.05 -12.66 -6.29
N LEU A 103 -0.20 -12.24 -6.03
CA LEU A 103 -0.61 -11.86 -4.69
C LEU A 103 -1.95 -12.44 -4.31
N PHE A 104 -2.08 -12.71 -3.02
CA PHE A 104 -3.36 -12.96 -2.39
C PHE A 104 -3.80 -11.67 -1.71
N LEU A 105 -4.71 -10.94 -2.38
CA LEU A 105 -5.20 -9.65 -1.91
C LEU A 105 -6.66 -9.78 -1.46
N GLU A 106 -6.98 -9.12 -0.35
CA GLU A 106 -8.35 -8.88 0.05
C GLU A 106 -8.59 -7.38 0.02
N GLU A 107 -9.14 -6.90 -1.09
CA GLU A 107 -9.51 -5.51 -1.24
C GLU A 107 -10.97 -5.37 -0.88
N VAL A 108 -11.25 -4.50 0.09
CA VAL A 108 -12.62 -4.27 0.54
C VAL A 108 -12.98 -2.81 0.31
N LEU A 109 -14.05 -2.60 -0.47
CA LEU A 109 -14.60 -1.26 -0.66
C LEU A 109 -15.78 -1.08 0.29
N TYR A 110 -15.88 0.10 0.88
CA TYR A 110 -17.05 0.48 1.65
C TYR A 110 -17.61 1.79 1.13
N SER A 111 -18.89 2.01 1.34
CA SER A 111 -19.53 3.27 1.00
C SER A 111 -20.13 3.89 2.25
N ASP A 112 -20.11 5.20 2.31
CA ASP A 112 -20.74 5.96 3.39
C ASP A 112 -22.24 6.07 3.18
#